data_ab07d6bc079fbc136accde45fc61d2e9
#
_entry.id   ab07d6bc079fbc136accde45fc61d2e9
#
_cell.length_a   1.000
_cell.length_b   1.000
_cell.length_c   1.000
_cell.angle_alpha   90.00
_cell.angle_beta   90.00
_cell.angle_gamma   90.00
#
_symmetry.space_group_name_H-M   'P 1'
#
loop_
_entity.id
_entity.type
_entity.pdbx_description
1 polymer ?
#
loop_
_entity_poly.entity_id
_entity_poly.type
_entity_poly.pdbx_seq_one_letter_code
_entity_poly.pdbx_strand_id
1 'polypeptide(L)'
;MLQRHALLFLQLPLSLAASCWRKTACTGPLEAKFSGPWDDNIFAPSSRTVSPIHMLSLHNGSIIGDYGSGVTLSTANPAVVLDFGKEVGGIVTVQWSKSSGTGVLGLAFSEAKNWIGQQSDSSNGGFKGPDGSLLASISPGDGSYVMPDDKLRGGLRYMTLFLSGNSTLSLQIDHVSLEISFQPTWANLRAYQGYFHSSDDQLNKIWYSGAYTLQTNSVPVNTGRQVPFVKTGWSNNGILGSGDTIIVDGAKRDRAVWPGDMGVAVPSAFVSSGDLDSVRNALQVMYDYQVSFMSLEFSILALV
;
A
#
# COMPACT_ATOMS: atom_id res chain seq x y z
N MET A 1 -48.20 17.95 40.56
CA MET A 1 -47.09 18.46 39.75
C MET A 1 -46.00 17.43 39.73
N LEU A 2 -45.90 16.64 38.62
CA LEU A 2 -44.84 15.66 38.41
C LEU A 2 -43.75 16.33 37.59
N GLN A 3 -42.58 16.50 38.18
CA GLN A 3 -41.37 16.96 37.46
C GLN A 3 -40.79 15.81 36.66
N ARG A 4 -40.80 15.89 35.33
CA ARG A 4 -40.10 14.98 34.43
C ARG A 4 -38.63 15.44 34.35
N HIS A 5 -37.72 14.65 34.88
CA HIS A 5 -36.29 14.80 34.61
C HIS A 5 -35.94 14.20 33.24
N ALA A 6 -35.58 15.04 32.30
CA ALA A 6 -35.01 14.61 31.03
C ALA A 6 -33.55 14.23 31.24
N LEU A 7 -33.23 12.95 31.14
CA LEU A 7 -31.82 12.51 31.05
C LEU A 7 -31.27 12.86 29.66
N LEU A 8 -30.35 13.81 29.63
CA LEU A 8 -29.55 14.11 28.45
C LEU A 8 -28.49 13.02 28.32
N PHE A 9 -28.63 12.10 27.36
CA PHE A 9 -27.56 11.19 26.97
C PHE A 9 -26.54 11.99 26.16
N LEU A 10 -25.40 12.28 26.77
CA LEU A 10 -24.20 12.78 26.08
C LEU A 10 -23.67 11.61 25.22
N GLN A 11 -23.95 11.62 23.93
CA GLN A 11 -23.27 10.74 22.97
C GLN A 11 -21.86 11.29 22.80
N LEU A 12 -20.91 10.71 23.52
CA LEU A 12 -19.48 10.87 23.22
C LEU A 12 -19.24 10.28 21.84
N PRO A 13 -18.64 11.04 20.90
CA PRO A 13 -18.23 10.44 19.66
C PRO A 13 -17.20 9.34 19.96
N LEU A 14 -17.50 8.09 19.57
CA LEU A 14 -16.46 7.06 19.49
C LEU A 14 -15.45 7.57 18.45
N SER A 15 -14.36 8.17 18.89
CA SER A 15 -13.19 8.31 18.05
C SER A 15 -12.70 6.91 17.78
N LEU A 16 -12.84 6.45 16.52
CA LEU A 16 -12.12 5.27 16.06
C LEU A 16 -10.64 5.52 16.37
N ALA A 17 -10.11 4.78 17.34
CA ALA A 17 -8.70 4.88 17.68
C ALA A 17 -7.91 4.62 16.41
N ALA A 18 -7.09 5.58 15.99
CA ALA A 18 -6.20 5.42 14.86
C ALA A 18 -5.32 4.20 15.13
N SER A 19 -5.28 3.27 14.18
CA SER A 19 -4.56 2.00 14.32
C SER A 19 -3.28 2.02 13.52
N CYS A 20 -2.23 1.43 14.07
CA CYS A 20 -1.01 1.12 13.34
C CYS A 20 -1.15 -0.18 12.56
N TRP A 21 -0.16 -0.49 11.73
CA TRP A 21 -0.18 -1.71 10.93
C TRP A 21 -0.24 -2.94 11.83
N ARG A 22 -1.38 -3.64 11.81
CA ARG A 22 -1.59 -4.92 12.50
C ARG A 22 -1.10 -4.90 13.97
N LYS A 23 -0.10 -5.73 14.30
CA LYS A 23 0.45 -5.86 15.66
C LYS A 23 1.59 -4.86 15.97
N THR A 24 1.86 -3.93 15.06
CA THR A 24 2.93 -2.94 15.24
C THR A 24 2.55 -1.93 16.32
N ALA A 25 3.48 -1.61 17.20
CA ALA A 25 3.28 -0.56 18.20
C ALA A 25 3.19 0.83 17.53
N CYS A 26 2.27 1.67 18.01
CA CYS A 26 2.17 3.05 17.55
C CYS A 26 3.21 3.90 18.29
N THR A 27 4.31 4.19 17.63
CA THR A 27 5.41 5.01 18.17
C THR A 27 5.62 6.33 17.41
N GLY A 28 4.96 6.47 16.25
CA GLY A 28 5.05 7.68 15.44
C GLY A 28 4.33 8.88 16.03
N PRO A 29 4.55 10.08 15.48
CA PRO A 29 3.90 11.29 15.94
C PRO A 29 2.38 11.21 15.73
N LEU A 30 1.62 11.81 16.65
CA LEU A 30 0.15 11.85 16.58
C LEU A 30 -0.35 13.00 15.70
N GLU A 31 0.43 14.07 15.59
CA GLU A 31 0.05 15.31 14.88
C GLU A 31 1.21 15.82 14.03
N ALA A 32 0.89 16.55 12.96
CA ALA A 32 1.88 17.32 12.21
C ALA A 32 2.51 18.39 13.11
N LYS A 33 3.83 18.51 13.05
CA LYS A 33 4.56 19.49 13.88
C LYS A 33 4.27 20.93 13.44
N PHE A 34 4.04 21.13 12.18
CA PHE A 34 3.76 22.43 11.57
C PHE A 34 2.47 22.33 10.76
N SER A 35 1.36 22.77 11.33
CA SER A 35 0.08 22.80 10.60
C SER A 35 -0.11 24.13 9.91
N GLY A 36 -0.68 24.10 8.70
CA GLY A 36 -0.91 25.30 7.90
C GLY A 36 -1.62 25.02 6.58
N PRO A 37 -1.75 26.02 5.70
CA PRO A 37 -2.43 25.86 4.42
C PRO A 37 -1.73 24.86 3.47
N TRP A 38 -0.51 24.48 3.75
CA TRP A 38 0.23 23.44 3.03
C TRP A 38 -0.23 22.01 3.36
N ASP A 39 -1.01 21.80 4.42
CA ASP A 39 -1.51 20.48 4.82
C ASP A 39 -2.35 19.82 3.73
N ASP A 40 -3.01 20.61 2.88
CA ASP A 40 -3.78 20.12 1.73
C ASP A 40 -2.90 19.40 0.69
N ASN A 41 -1.60 19.68 0.67
CA ASN A 41 -0.66 19.02 -0.21
C ASN A 41 -0.15 17.66 0.31
N ILE A 42 -0.44 17.29 1.55
CA ILE A 42 -0.05 15.99 2.11
C ILE A 42 -0.85 14.89 1.42
N PHE A 43 -0.17 14.06 0.61
CA PHE A 43 -0.79 12.97 -0.15
C PHE A 43 -1.18 11.78 0.72
N ALA A 44 -0.59 11.61 1.88
CA ALA A 44 -0.89 10.51 2.79
C ALA A 44 -2.40 10.42 3.09
N PRO A 45 -2.99 9.23 3.06
CA PRO A 45 -4.38 9.02 3.45
C PRO A 45 -4.63 9.38 4.92
N SER A 46 -5.85 9.83 5.22
CA SER A 46 -6.30 10.06 6.61
C SER A 46 -6.70 8.76 7.33
N SER A 47 -6.85 7.67 6.60
CA SER A 47 -7.17 6.35 7.12
C SER A 47 -6.15 5.34 6.62
N ARG A 48 -5.85 4.36 7.46
CA ARG A 48 -5.03 3.20 7.04
C ARG A 48 -5.80 2.27 6.10
N THR A 49 -7.13 2.29 6.11
CA THR A 49 -7.96 1.57 5.14
C THR A 49 -8.47 2.54 4.10
N VAL A 50 -8.20 2.24 2.84
CA VAL A 50 -8.62 3.04 1.68
C VAL A 50 -9.41 2.19 0.69
N SER A 51 -10.31 2.84 -0.05
CA SER A 51 -11.08 2.23 -1.13
C SER A 51 -10.76 2.92 -2.46
N PRO A 52 -10.99 2.26 -3.60
CA PRO A 52 -10.90 2.90 -4.91
C PRO A 52 -11.82 4.12 -5.00
N ILE A 53 -11.47 5.08 -5.83
CA ILE A 53 -12.29 6.29 -6.08
C ILE A 53 -13.02 6.22 -7.41
N HIS A 54 -12.42 5.58 -8.43
CA HIS A 54 -13.01 5.48 -9.76
C HIS A 54 -12.96 4.05 -10.30
N MET A 55 -13.88 3.77 -11.21
CA MET A 55 -13.86 2.59 -12.08
C MET A 55 -13.44 3.00 -13.48
N LEU A 56 -12.56 2.20 -14.10
CA LEU A 56 -12.09 2.43 -15.46
C LEU A 56 -12.36 1.22 -16.33
N SER A 57 -12.55 1.49 -17.63
CA SER A 57 -12.60 0.46 -18.66
C SER A 57 -11.23 -0.20 -18.84
N LEU A 58 -11.17 -1.54 -18.82
CA LEU A 58 -9.95 -2.27 -19.11
C LEU A 58 -9.47 -2.06 -20.56
N HIS A 59 -10.40 -1.77 -21.49
CA HIS A 59 -10.08 -1.64 -22.91
C HIS A 59 -9.23 -0.42 -23.23
N ASN A 60 -9.52 0.73 -22.62
CA ASN A 60 -8.87 2.00 -22.94
C ASN A 60 -8.51 2.88 -21.72
N GLY A 61 -8.75 2.37 -20.51
CA GLY A 61 -8.46 3.09 -19.27
C GLY A 61 -9.32 4.35 -19.05
N SER A 62 -10.41 4.55 -19.80
CA SER A 62 -11.31 5.67 -19.55
C SER A 62 -12.12 5.45 -18.27
N ILE A 63 -12.39 6.53 -17.54
CA ILE A 63 -13.28 6.49 -16.37
C ILE A 63 -14.70 6.15 -16.86
N ILE A 64 -15.31 5.11 -16.26
CA ILE A 64 -16.67 4.66 -16.53
C ILE A 64 -17.62 4.98 -15.38
N GLY A 65 -17.11 5.45 -14.26
CA GLY A 65 -17.88 5.89 -13.10
C GLY A 65 -17.05 6.01 -11.84
N ASP A 66 -17.66 6.55 -10.80
CA ASP A 66 -17.09 6.57 -9.46
C ASP A 66 -17.32 5.20 -8.79
N TYR A 67 -16.35 4.79 -7.95
CA TYR A 67 -16.51 3.58 -7.15
C TYR A 67 -17.35 3.91 -5.91
N GLY A 68 -18.68 3.76 -6.00
CA GLY A 68 -19.58 4.13 -4.90
C GLY A 68 -20.39 2.97 -4.34
N SER A 69 -20.90 2.09 -5.20
CA SER A 69 -21.87 1.04 -4.85
C SER A 69 -21.43 -0.38 -5.23
N GLY A 70 -20.13 -0.58 -5.43
CA GLY A 70 -19.61 -1.86 -5.90
C GLY A 70 -19.74 -2.07 -7.40
N VAL A 71 -19.46 -3.29 -7.86
CA VAL A 71 -19.46 -3.66 -9.28
C VAL A 71 -19.87 -5.11 -9.46
N THR A 72 -20.60 -5.41 -10.55
CA THR A 72 -20.95 -6.77 -10.92
C THR A 72 -20.07 -7.25 -12.07
N LEU A 73 -19.28 -8.29 -11.83
CA LEU A 73 -18.57 -9.03 -12.89
C LEU A 73 -19.44 -10.17 -13.38
N SER A 74 -19.46 -10.37 -14.69
CA SER A 74 -20.20 -11.45 -15.38
C SER A 74 -19.56 -11.74 -16.72
N THR A 75 -20.05 -12.76 -17.44
CA THR A 75 -19.60 -13.03 -18.80
C THR A 75 -19.77 -11.86 -19.77
N ALA A 76 -20.75 -10.99 -19.55
CA ALA A 76 -20.96 -9.79 -20.34
C ALA A 76 -20.00 -8.64 -19.96
N ASN A 77 -19.63 -8.56 -18.67
CA ASN A 77 -18.71 -7.56 -18.12
C ASN A 77 -17.64 -8.27 -17.29
N PRO A 78 -16.67 -8.92 -17.96
CA PRO A 78 -15.76 -9.85 -17.27
C PRO A 78 -14.64 -9.16 -16.49
N ALA A 79 -14.47 -7.87 -16.61
CA ALA A 79 -13.39 -7.15 -15.95
C ALA A 79 -13.72 -5.68 -15.67
N VAL A 80 -13.12 -5.14 -14.61
CA VAL A 80 -13.12 -3.72 -14.24
C VAL A 80 -11.75 -3.33 -13.72
N VAL A 81 -11.36 -2.09 -13.96
CA VAL A 81 -10.17 -1.51 -13.32
C VAL A 81 -10.62 -0.53 -12.24
N LEU A 82 -10.02 -0.65 -11.07
CA LEU A 82 -10.27 0.20 -9.92
C LEU A 82 -9.07 1.13 -9.73
N ASP A 83 -9.31 2.45 -9.70
CA ASP A 83 -8.30 3.49 -9.48
C ASP A 83 -8.39 4.00 -8.04
N PHE A 84 -7.31 3.87 -7.28
CA PHE A 84 -7.18 4.41 -5.92
C PHE A 84 -6.85 5.92 -5.90
N GLY A 85 -6.69 6.54 -7.09
CA GLY A 85 -6.41 7.97 -7.24
C GLY A 85 -4.99 8.38 -6.93
N LYS A 86 -4.25 7.57 -6.20
CA LYS A 86 -2.85 7.76 -5.81
C LYS A 86 -2.16 6.42 -5.65
N GLU A 87 -0.84 6.45 -5.56
CA GLU A 87 -0.06 5.29 -5.14
C GLU A 87 -0.48 4.84 -3.74
N VAL A 88 -0.73 3.55 -3.58
CA VAL A 88 -1.02 2.89 -2.30
C VAL A 88 -0.27 1.56 -2.26
N GLY A 89 -0.14 0.98 -1.06
CA GLY A 89 0.53 -0.31 -0.91
C GLY A 89 0.09 -1.02 0.36
N GLY A 90 -0.21 -2.31 0.23
CA GLY A 90 -0.69 -3.10 1.36
C GLY A 90 -1.43 -4.37 0.95
N ILE A 91 -2.43 -4.74 1.75
CA ILE A 91 -3.25 -5.94 1.60
C ILE A 91 -4.64 -5.56 1.13
N VAL A 92 -5.05 -6.14 0.01
CA VAL A 92 -6.39 -5.95 -0.56
C VAL A 92 -7.37 -6.95 0.03
N THR A 93 -8.58 -6.47 0.32
CA THR A 93 -9.76 -7.26 0.65
C THR A 93 -10.86 -6.98 -0.38
N VAL A 94 -11.47 -8.04 -0.92
CA VAL A 94 -12.62 -7.99 -1.83
C VAL A 94 -13.78 -8.70 -1.15
N GLN A 95 -14.93 -8.04 -0.98
CA GLN A 95 -16.13 -8.59 -0.38
C GLN A 95 -17.28 -8.59 -1.39
N TRP A 96 -18.08 -9.64 -1.40
CA TRP A 96 -19.24 -9.78 -2.27
C TRP A 96 -20.44 -10.31 -1.49
N SER A 97 -21.61 -9.78 -1.80
CA SER A 97 -22.87 -10.19 -1.19
C SER A 97 -23.53 -11.34 -1.95
N LYS A 98 -23.16 -11.53 -3.22
CA LYS A 98 -23.79 -12.54 -4.06
C LYS A 98 -22.83 -13.04 -5.12
N SER A 99 -22.73 -14.35 -5.21
CA SER A 99 -22.16 -15.02 -6.36
C SER A 99 -23.08 -16.15 -6.84
N SER A 100 -23.15 -16.33 -8.16
CA SER A 100 -23.86 -17.44 -8.79
C SER A 100 -22.93 -18.13 -9.79
N GLY A 101 -23.00 -19.45 -9.85
CA GLY A 101 -22.04 -20.24 -10.60
C GLY A 101 -20.70 -20.40 -9.85
N THR A 102 -19.74 -20.99 -10.53
CA THR A 102 -18.38 -21.20 -10.04
C THR A 102 -17.40 -20.55 -10.98
N GLY A 103 -16.26 -20.12 -10.48
CA GLY A 103 -15.23 -19.52 -11.30
C GLY A 103 -14.05 -19.01 -10.48
N VAL A 104 -13.20 -18.27 -11.15
CA VAL A 104 -11.97 -17.72 -10.57
C VAL A 104 -11.96 -16.22 -10.76
N LEU A 105 -11.83 -15.49 -9.67
CA LEU A 105 -11.56 -14.05 -9.66
C LEU A 105 -10.05 -13.83 -9.76
N GLY A 106 -9.63 -13.06 -10.76
CA GLY A 106 -8.26 -12.60 -10.92
C GLY A 106 -8.08 -11.19 -10.40
N LEU A 107 -6.93 -10.94 -9.76
CA LEU A 107 -6.48 -9.62 -9.32
C LEU A 107 -5.11 -9.32 -9.94
N ALA A 108 -4.99 -8.18 -10.61
CA ALA A 108 -3.73 -7.68 -11.17
C ALA A 108 -3.53 -6.21 -10.77
N PHE A 109 -2.27 -5.81 -10.65
CA PHE A 109 -1.89 -4.52 -10.07
C PHE A 109 -0.94 -3.76 -10.99
N SER A 110 -1.11 -2.43 -11.09
CA SER A 110 -0.14 -1.58 -11.78
C SER A 110 -0.05 -0.20 -11.14
N GLU A 111 1.12 0.43 -11.23
CA GLU A 111 1.35 1.80 -10.80
C GLU A 111 0.94 2.80 -11.87
N ALA A 112 1.19 2.48 -13.13
CA ALA A 112 0.95 3.38 -14.24
C ALA A 112 -0.22 2.92 -15.13
N LYS A 113 -1.01 3.89 -15.61
CA LYS A 113 -2.22 3.66 -16.39
C LYS A 113 -1.98 2.90 -17.70
N ASN A 114 -0.84 3.10 -18.34
CA ASN A 114 -0.46 2.40 -19.58
C ASN A 114 -0.09 0.93 -19.40
N TRP A 115 0.01 0.45 -18.14
CA TRP A 115 0.26 -0.94 -17.80
C TRP A 115 -0.94 -1.66 -17.20
N ILE A 116 -2.12 -1.04 -17.26
CA ILE A 116 -3.37 -1.67 -16.84
C ILE A 116 -3.61 -2.92 -17.69
N GLY A 117 -3.91 -4.05 -17.03
CA GLY A 117 -4.11 -5.33 -17.69
C GLY A 117 -4.52 -6.43 -16.73
N GLN A 118 -4.59 -7.66 -17.21
CA GLN A 118 -4.86 -8.85 -16.39
C GLN A 118 -3.58 -9.49 -15.83
N GLN A 119 -2.46 -8.79 -15.93
CA GLN A 119 -1.20 -9.17 -15.31
C GLN A 119 -0.65 -7.98 -14.53
N SER A 120 -0.12 -8.24 -13.35
CA SER A 120 0.55 -7.21 -12.56
C SER A 120 1.84 -6.78 -13.24
N ASP A 121 2.16 -5.49 -13.16
CA ASP A 121 3.43 -4.98 -13.63
C ASP A 121 4.60 -5.60 -12.83
N SER A 122 5.81 -5.59 -13.42
CA SER A 122 6.96 -6.26 -12.82
C SER A 122 7.43 -5.59 -11.53
N SER A 123 7.64 -6.41 -10.50
CA SER A 123 8.36 -6.04 -9.28
C SER A 123 9.72 -6.74 -9.15
N ASN A 124 10.20 -7.37 -10.22
CA ASN A 124 11.47 -8.12 -10.28
C ASN A 124 12.52 -7.44 -11.17
N GLY A 125 12.52 -6.12 -11.25
CA GLY A 125 13.49 -5.38 -12.04
C GLY A 125 13.36 -5.52 -13.55
N GLY A 126 12.24 -6.07 -14.05
CA GLY A 126 12.02 -6.33 -15.48
C GLY A 126 12.69 -7.59 -16.00
N PHE A 127 13.52 -8.25 -15.22
CA PHE A 127 14.28 -9.44 -15.66
C PHE A 127 13.41 -10.67 -15.93
N LYS A 128 12.21 -10.73 -15.39
CA LYS A 128 11.30 -11.89 -15.49
C LYS A 128 9.94 -11.55 -16.10
N GLY A 129 9.78 -10.36 -16.68
CA GLY A 129 8.50 -9.90 -17.22
C GLY A 129 7.47 -9.55 -16.13
N PRO A 130 6.17 -9.51 -16.49
CA PRO A 130 5.09 -9.23 -15.55
C PRO A 130 5.02 -10.23 -14.39
N ASP A 131 4.52 -9.78 -13.24
CA ASP A 131 4.37 -10.63 -12.05
C ASP A 131 3.16 -11.58 -12.14
N GLY A 132 2.33 -11.47 -13.17
CA GLY A 132 1.12 -12.27 -13.30
C GLY A 132 -0.03 -11.72 -12.45
N SER A 133 -0.97 -12.57 -12.06
CA SER A 133 -2.16 -12.22 -11.29
C SER A 133 -2.34 -13.14 -10.08
N LEU A 134 -3.01 -12.64 -9.05
CA LEU A 134 -3.53 -13.47 -7.98
C LEU A 134 -4.86 -14.07 -8.43
N LEU A 135 -5.11 -15.31 -8.07
CA LEU A 135 -6.31 -16.05 -8.46
C LEU A 135 -7.02 -16.55 -7.21
N ALA A 136 -8.31 -16.24 -7.09
CA ALA A 136 -9.17 -16.67 -6.00
C ALA A 136 -10.34 -17.50 -6.55
N SER A 137 -10.50 -18.74 -6.07
CA SER A 137 -11.66 -19.58 -6.40
C SER A 137 -12.89 -19.05 -5.69
N ILE A 138 -13.97 -18.83 -6.43
CA ILE A 138 -15.25 -18.32 -5.92
C ILE A 138 -16.29 -19.44 -5.98
N SER A 139 -16.97 -19.64 -4.85
CA SER A 139 -18.13 -20.51 -4.71
C SER A 139 -19.42 -19.70 -4.63
N PRO A 140 -20.59 -20.30 -4.93
CA PRO A 140 -21.88 -19.61 -4.81
C PRO A 140 -22.16 -19.11 -3.39
N GLY A 141 -22.78 -17.92 -3.30
CA GLY A 141 -23.15 -17.26 -2.04
C GLY A 141 -22.42 -15.92 -1.83
N ASP A 142 -22.44 -15.45 -0.60
CA ASP A 142 -21.64 -14.31 -0.14
C ASP A 142 -20.25 -14.78 0.30
N GLY A 143 -19.33 -13.83 0.44
CA GLY A 143 -17.98 -14.15 0.89
C GLY A 143 -16.99 -13.01 0.77
N SER A 144 -15.74 -13.33 1.04
CA SER A 144 -14.63 -12.40 0.94
C SER A 144 -13.34 -13.11 0.52
N TYR A 145 -12.49 -12.36 -0.17
CA TYR A 145 -11.11 -12.71 -0.42
C TYR A 145 -10.21 -11.70 0.26
N VAL A 146 -9.29 -12.17 1.08
CA VAL A 146 -8.22 -11.36 1.64
C VAL A 146 -6.91 -11.81 1.01
N MET A 147 -6.16 -10.89 0.47
CA MET A 147 -4.86 -11.16 -0.13
C MET A 147 -3.91 -11.76 0.91
N PRO A 148 -3.22 -12.88 0.61
CA PRO A 148 -2.23 -13.46 1.52
C PRO A 148 -1.12 -12.46 1.88
N ASP A 149 -0.60 -12.55 3.09
CA ASP A 149 0.41 -11.62 3.61
C ASP A 149 1.68 -11.58 2.77
N ASP A 150 2.15 -12.74 2.31
CA ASP A 150 3.32 -12.85 1.44
C ASP A 150 3.07 -12.25 0.04
N LYS A 151 1.81 -12.02 -0.33
CA LYS A 151 1.40 -11.36 -1.57
C LYS A 151 1.13 -9.87 -1.41
N LEU A 152 1.46 -9.29 -0.26
CA LEU A 152 1.41 -7.84 -0.08
C LEU A 152 1.97 -7.14 -1.33
N ARG A 153 1.19 -6.18 -1.89
CA ARG A 153 1.66 -5.35 -3.02
C ARG A 153 2.16 -4.03 -2.47
N GLY A 154 3.47 -3.78 -2.58
CA GLY A 154 4.10 -2.61 -2.00
C GLY A 154 3.72 -1.29 -2.67
N GLY A 155 3.42 -1.32 -3.96
CA GLY A 155 3.05 -0.17 -4.75
C GLY A 155 2.05 -0.53 -5.84
N LEU A 156 0.93 0.22 -5.90
CA LEU A 156 -0.06 0.18 -6.97
C LEU A 156 -0.92 1.45 -6.92
N ARG A 157 -1.43 1.87 -8.05
CA ARG A 157 -2.54 2.82 -8.15
C ARG A 157 -3.78 2.15 -8.74
N TYR A 158 -3.58 1.24 -9.69
CA TYR A 158 -4.66 0.57 -10.40
C TYR A 158 -4.70 -0.91 -10.05
N MET A 159 -5.91 -1.41 -9.81
CA MET A 159 -6.18 -2.82 -9.62
C MET A 159 -7.21 -3.29 -10.64
N THR A 160 -6.88 -4.30 -11.42
CA THR A 160 -7.81 -4.97 -12.33
C THR A 160 -8.42 -6.16 -11.62
N LEU A 161 -9.75 -6.20 -11.54
CA LEU A 161 -10.53 -7.38 -11.17
C LEU A 161 -11.10 -8.00 -12.44
N PHE A 162 -10.95 -9.31 -12.60
CA PHE A 162 -11.41 -10.00 -13.82
C PHE A 162 -11.81 -11.45 -13.56
N LEU A 163 -12.74 -11.96 -14.36
CA LEU A 163 -13.09 -13.37 -14.36
C LEU A 163 -12.07 -14.14 -15.21
N SER A 164 -11.42 -15.14 -14.61
CA SER A 164 -10.41 -15.95 -15.30
C SER A 164 -11.02 -17.22 -15.90
N GLY A 165 -10.62 -17.53 -17.13
CA GLY A 165 -11.05 -18.74 -17.86
C GLY A 165 -12.52 -18.70 -18.32
N ASN A 166 -13.05 -19.86 -18.66
CA ASN A 166 -14.46 -20.03 -19.07
C ASN A 166 -15.35 -20.10 -17.83
N SER A 167 -15.61 -18.95 -17.23
CA SER A 167 -16.38 -18.83 -16.00
C SER A 167 -17.86 -18.60 -16.31
N THR A 168 -18.75 -19.32 -15.62
CA THR A 168 -20.19 -19.00 -15.57
C THR A 168 -20.52 -18.09 -14.39
N LEU A 169 -19.50 -17.59 -13.71
CA LEU A 169 -19.61 -16.77 -12.51
C LEU A 169 -20.28 -15.44 -12.82
N SER A 170 -21.26 -15.09 -11.98
CA SER A 170 -21.73 -13.72 -11.82
C SER A 170 -21.45 -13.34 -10.38
N LEU A 171 -20.67 -12.29 -10.17
CA LEU A 171 -20.14 -11.88 -8.86
C LEU A 171 -20.48 -10.42 -8.59
N GLN A 172 -21.32 -10.17 -7.59
CA GLN A 172 -21.61 -8.82 -7.11
C GLN A 172 -20.63 -8.46 -6.01
N ILE A 173 -19.63 -7.68 -6.36
CA ILE A 173 -18.62 -7.14 -5.44
C ILE A 173 -19.22 -5.85 -4.84
N ASP A 174 -19.38 -5.84 -3.51
CA ASP A 174 -19.95 -4.70 -2.80
C ASP A 174 -18.86 -3.79 -2.25
N HIS A 175 -17.75 -4.36 -1.81
CA HIS A 175 -16.68 -3.59 -1.20
C HIS A 175 -15.30 -4.08 -1.59
N VAL A 176 -14.44 -3.13 -1.91
CA VAL A 176 -13.01 -3.33 -2.08
C VAL A 176 -12.28 -2.34 -1.20
N SER A 177 -11.36 -2.84 -0.39
CA SER A 177 -10.51 -2.03 0.45
C SER A 177 -9.06 -2.50 0.39
N LEU A 178 -8.15 -1.60 0.70
CA LEU A 178 -6.74 -1.86 0.85
C LEU A 178 -6.29 -1.35 2.22
N GLU A 179 -5.69 -2.23 3.02
CA GLU A 179 -5.04 -1.87 4.27
C GLU A 179 -3.61 -1.41 3.96
N ILE A 180 -3.33 -0.13 4.21
CA ILE A 180 -2.02 0.50 4.00
C ILE A 180 -0.99 -0.15 4.91
N SER A 181 0.10 -0.64 4.34
CA SER A 181 1.19 -1.30 5.08
C SER A 181 2.36 -0.38 5.41
N PHE A 182 2.61 0.63 4.59
CA PHE A 182 3.73 1.54 4.81
C PHE A 182 3.54 2.42 6.04
N GLN A 183 4.63 2.97 6.56
CA GLN A 183 4.68 3.73 7.80
C GLN A 183 3.99 2.98 8.95
N PRO A 184 4.41 1.74 9.26
CA PRO A 184 3.63 0.80 10.06
C PRO A 184 3.40 1.26 11.50
N THR A 185 4.31 2.06 12.05
CA THR A 185 4.29 2.56 13.44
C THR A 185 3.51 3.86 13.64
N TRP A 186 2.94 4.44 12.56
CA TRP A 186 2.24 5.71 12.64
C TRP A 186 0.73 5.52 12.63
N ALA A 187 0.05 5.96 13.69
CA ALA A 187 -1.40 5.99 13.74
C ALA A 187 -1.98 7.06 12.81
N ASN A 188 -1.30 8.20 12.70
CA ASN A 188 -1.65 9.29 11.79
C ASN A 188 -0.61 9.39 10.67
N LEU A 189 -0.94 8.89 9.48
CA LEU A 189 -0.05 8.93 8.31
C LEU A 189 0.24 10.35 7.83
N ARG A 190 -0.53 11.35 8.24
CA ARG A 190 -0.39 12.76 7.86
C ARG A 190 0.44 13.58 8.86
N ALA A 191 0.99 12.95 9.90
CA ALA A 191 1.71 13.62 10.99
C ALA A 191 3.15 14.01 10.62
N TYR A 192 3.36 14.67 9.48
CA TYR A 192 4.67 15.08 9.01
C TYR A 192 5.33 16.05 10.00
N GLN A 193 6.64 15.89 10.21
CA GLN A 193 7.42 16.70 11.15
C GLN A 193 8.17 17.84 10.48
N GLY A 194 8.14 17.90 9.15
CA GLY A 194 8.61 18.97 8.30
C GLY A 194 7.52 19.53 7.42
N TYR A 195 7.78 20.68 6.80
CA TYR A 195 6.86 21.29 5.83
C TYR A 195 7.63 22.06 4.78
N PHE A 196 6.96 22.33 3.67
CA PHE A 196 7.44 23.22 2.61
C PHE A 196 6.28 24.08 2.14
N HIS A 197 6.56 25.36 1.91
CA HIS A 197 5.61 26.30 1.33
C HIS A 197 6.30 27.31 0.44
N SER A 198 5.76 27.53 -0.75
CA SER A 198 6.17 28.58 -1.66
C SER A 198 4.92 29.21 -2.30
N SER A 199 5.09 30.32 -3.00
CA SER A 199 4.03 30.94 -3.80
C SER A 199 3.71 30.16 -5.08
N ASP A 200 4.48 29.13 -5.41
CA ASP A 200 4.27 28.26 -6.56
C ASP A 200 3.66 26.93 -6.11
N ASP A 201 2.38 26.73 -6.43
CA ASP A 201 1.64 25.51 -6.09
C ASP A 201 2.25 24.25 -6.71
N GLN A 202 2.88 24.34 -7.86
CA GLN A 202 3.50 23.19 -8.49
C GLN A 202 4.73 22.72 -7.71
N LEU A 203 5.55 23.64 -7.21
CA LEU A 203 6.67 23.29 -6.33
C LEU A 203 6.18 22.68 -5.02
N ASN A 204 5.11 23.20 -4.42
CA ASN A 204 4.50 22.62 -3.24
C ASN A 204 4.09 21.15 -3.50
N LYS A 205 3.36 20.89 -4.58
CA LYS A 205 2.93 19.54 -4.96
C LYS A 205 4.11 18.59 -5.22
N ILE A 206 5.16 19.06 -5.89
CA ILE A 206 6.37 18.26 -6.16
C ILE A 206 7.02 17.84 -4.85
N TRP A 207 7.20 18.77 -3.91
CA TRP A 207 7.84 18.48 -2.63
C TRP A 207 7.03 17.43 -1.84
N TYR A 208 5.72 17.63 -1.70
CA TYR A 208 4.86 16.69 -0.97
C TYR A 208 4.72 15.33 -1.68
N SER A 209 4.82 15.27 -3.00
CA SER A 209 4.88 14.01 -3.73
C SER A 209 6.15 13.23 -3.41
N GLY A 210 7.30 13.92 -3.33
CA GLY A 210 8.56 13.31 -2.89
C GLY A 210 8.50 12.81 -1.45
N ALA A 211 7.94 13.62 -0.55
CA ALA A 211 7.74 13.23 0.85
C ALA A 211 6.86 11.98 0.97
N TYR A 212 5.79 11.89 0.19
CA TYR A 212 4.91 10.72 0.15
C TYR A 212 5.60 9.48 -0.42
N THR A 213 6.43 9.63 -1.47
CA THR A 213 7.25 8.54 -2.02
C THR A 213 8.16 7.95 -0.95
N LEU A 214 8.85 8.79 -0.17
CA LEU A 214 9.68 8.31 0.95
C LEU A 214 8.86 7.61 2.02
N GLN A 215 7.67 8.11 2.32
CA GLN A 215 6.78 7.48 3.29
C GLN A 215 6.34 6.09 2.85
N THR A 216 6.08 5.87 1.54
CA THR A 216 5.73 4.53 1.03
C THR A 216 6.88 3.54 1.12
N ASN A 217 8.12 4.02 1.23
CA ASN A 217 9.32 3.20 1.40
C ASN A 217 9.65 2.85 2.85
N SER A 218 8.96 3.43 3.85
CA SER A 218 9.05 3.00 5.25
C SER A 218 8.08 1.84 5.47
N VAL A 219 8.61 0.61 5.52
CA VAL A 219 7.81 -0.63 5.45
C VAL A 219 7.95 -1.48 6.71
N PRO A 220 7.01 -2.41 6.98
CA PRO A 220 7.20 -3.39 8.05
C PRO A 220 8.41 -4.29 7.75
N VAL A 221 9.24 -4.55 8.76
CA VAL A 221 10.52 -5.28 8.61
C VAL A 221 10.37 -6.71 8.08
N ASN A 222 9.20 -7.31 8.19
CA ASN A 222 8.89 -8.67 7.75
C ASN A 222 8.20 -8.72 6.36
N THR A 223 8.27 -7.65 5.61
CA THR A 223 7.62 -7.53 4.29
C THR A 223 8.61 -7.22 3.17
N GLY A 224 9.87 -7.54 3.36
CA GLY A 224 10.90 -7.43 2.33
C GLY A 224 10.69 -8.41 1.19
N ARG A 225 11.35 -8.15 0.07
CA ARG A 225 11.37 -9.08 -1.04
C ARG A 225 12.01 -10.39 -0.62
N GLN A 226 11.35 -11.51 -0.90
CA GLN A 226 11.93 -12.84 -0.68
C GLN A 226 13.11 -13.09 -1.63
N VAL A 227 14.22 -13.59 -1.07
CA VAL A 227 15.43 -13.99 -1.81
C VAL A 227 15.70 -15.47 -1.51
N PRO A 228 16.02 -16.28 -2.52
CA PRO A 228 16.02 -16.00 -3.96
C PRO A 228 14.61 -15.71 -4.50
N PHE A 229 14.53 -14.94 -5.58
CA PHE A 229 13.25 -14.58 -6.20
C PHE A 229 12.44 -15.83 -6.59
N VAL A 230 11.14 -15.78 -6.33
CA VAL A 230 10.21 -16.82 -6.75
C VAL A 230 10.18 -16.94 -8.29
N LYS A 231 9.87 -18.14 -8.80
CA LYS A 231 9.87 -18.41 -10.25
C LYS A 231 8.81 -17.62 -10.99
N THR A 232 7.65 -17.42 -10.39
CA THR A 232 6.50 -16.69 -10.95
C THR A 232 5.88 -15.81 -9.88
N GLY A 233 5.40 -14.62 -10.25
CA GLY A 233 4.81 -13.67 -9.35
C GLY A 233 5.84 -13.03 -8.42
N TRP A 234 5.39 -12.67 -7.23
CA TRP A 234 6.22 -12.07 -6.19
C TRP A 234 5.92 -12.70 -4.83
N SER A 235 6.84 -12.52 -3.90
CA SER A 235 6.64 -12.82 -2.48
C SER A 235 7.35 -11.77 -1.64
N ASN A 236 6.63 -11.15 -0.72
CA ASN A 236 7.09 -10.08 0.15
C ASN A 236 6.96 -10.51 1.62
N ASN A 237 7.77 -11.50 2.01
CA ASN A 237 7.86 -12.07 3.36
C ASN A 237 9.31 -12.22 3.84
N GLY A 238 10.25 -11.58 3.17
CA GLY A 238 11.65 -11.53 3.59
C GLY A 238 11.82 -10.64 4.82
N ILE A 239 12.68 -11.03 5.73
CA ILE A 239 13.06 -10.25 6.91
C ILE A 239 14.12 -9.24 6.50
N LEU A 240 13.83 -7.96 6.65
CA LEU A 240 14.73 -6.86 6.28
C LEU A 240 15.68 -6.46 7.42
N GLY A 241 15.32 -6.73 8.67
CA GLY A 241 16.08 -6.35 9.83
C GLY A 241 15.29 -6.46 11.13
N SER A 242 15.75 -5.80 12.17
CA SER A 242 15.09 -5.71 13.47
C SER A 242 14.18 -4.47 13.57
N GLY A 243 13.29 -4.47 14.58
CA GLY A 243 12.32 -3.39 14.82
C GLY A 243 11.00 -3.61 14.10
N ASP A 244 10.17 -2.56 14.03
CA ASP A 244 8.81 -2.60 13.46
C ASP A 244 8.72 -1.94 12.09
N THR A 245 9.64 -1.03 11.76
CA THR A 245 9.69 -0.25 10.53
C THR A 245 11.11 -0.16 9.99
N ILE A 246 11.26 -0.13 8.68
CA ILE A 246 12.58 -0.01 8.04
C ILE A 246 12.42 0.70 6.68
N ILE A 247 13.39 1.55 6.31
CA ILE A 247 13.35 2.20 5.01
C ILE A 247 14.03 1.33 3.96
N VAL A 248 13.38 1.21 2.80
CA VAL A 248 13.84 0.43 1.64
C VAL A 248 14.03 1.34 0.43
N ASP A 249 14.70 0.84 -0.60
CA ASP A 249 14.94 1.53 -1.88
C ASP A 249 13.66 1.83 -2.66
N GLY A 250 12.67 0.95 -2.60
CA GLY A 250 11.40 1.12 -3.29
C GLY A 250 10.25 0.32 -2.66
N ALA A 251 9.06 0.93 -2.63
CA ALA A 251 7.87 0.35 -2.04
C ALA A 251 7.45 -1.00 -2.68
N LYS A 252 7.55 -1.09 -4.02
CA LYS A 252 7.23 -2.29 -4.81
C LYS A 252 8.46 -3.13 -5.12
N ARG A 253 9.56 -2.50 -5.56
CA ARG A 253 10.83 -3.13 -5.92
C ARG A 253 12.00 -2.19 -5.64
N ASP A 254 13.18 -2.65 -5.31
CA ASP A 254 13.50 -4.05 -5.01
C ASP A 254 12.98 -4.47 -3.64
N ARG A 255 12.52 -3.52 -2.83
CA ARG A 255 11.98 -3.66 -1.48
C ARG A 255 13.00 -4.28 -0.52
N ALA A 256 14.19 -3.72 -0.56
CA ALA A 256 15.36 -4.11 0.22
C ALA A 256 16.09 -2.88 0.77
N VAL A 257 16.99 -3.09 1.72
CA VAL A 257 17.83 -2.01 2.27
C VAL A 257 19.04 -1.80 1.36
N TRP A 258 19.11 -0.60 0.75
CA TRP A 258 20.22 -0.24 -0.15
C TRP A 258 20.99 0.96 0.39
N PRO A 259 22.32 0.82 0.67
CA PRO A 259 23.13 1.93 1.20
C PRO A 259 23.17 3.17 0.31
N GLY A 260 23.25 2.98 -1.01
CA GLY A 260 23.29 4.07 -1.97
C GLY A 260 22.03 4.92 -1.96
N ASP A 261 20.88 4.27 -1.91
CA ASP A 261 19.57 4.93 -1.87
C ASP A 261 19.37 5.72 -0.58
N MET A 262 19.89 5.22 0.54
CA MET A 262 19.86 5.93 1.83
C MET A 262 20.59 7.28 1.78
N GLY A 263 21.59 7.44 0.93
CA GLY A 263 22.29 8.72 0.75
C GLY A 263 21.36 9.85 0.28
N VAL A 264 20.27 9.52 -0.41
CA VAL A 264 19.23 10.47 -0.86
C VAL A 264 18.02 10.42 0.08
N ALA A 265 17.57 9.22 0.44
CA ALA A 265 16.34 9.03 1.21
C ALA A 265 16.42 9.61 2.63
N VAL A 266 17.56 9.43 3.32
CA VAL A 266 17.71 9.86 4.74
C VAL A 266 17.59 11.37 4.91
N PRO A 267 18.37 12.23 4.22
CA PRO A 267 18.22 13.67 4.38
C PRO A 267 16.84 14.17 3.95
N SER A 268 16.23 13.53 2.95
CA SER A 268 14.91 13.89 2.46
C SER A 268 13.81 13.49 3.48
N ALA A 269 13.90 12.32 4.10
CA ALA A 269 13.00 11.89 5.16
C ALA A 269 13.13 12.79 6.40
N PHE A 270 14.34 13.22 6.75
CA PHE A 270 14.60 14.10 7.87
C PHE A 270 13.86 15.45 7.75
N VAL A 271 13.87 16.05 6.55
CA VAL A 271 13.24 17.37 6.34
C VAL A 271 11.73 17.27 6.04
N SER A 272 11.21 16.09 5.76
CA SER A 272 9.80 15.88 5.38
C SER A 272 9.01 15.16 6.48
N SER A 273 8.95 13.84 6.44
CA SER A 273 8.21 13.07 7.44
C SER A 273 8.83 13.14 8.84
N GLY A 274 10.15 13.23 8.94
CA GLY A 274 10.88 13.13 10.19
C GLY A 274 10.97 11.70 10.74
N ASP A 275 10.66 10.70 9.92
CA ASP A 275 10.76 9.28 10.32
C ASP A 275 12.23 8.84 10.36
N LEU A 276 12.81 8.89 11.56
CA LEU A 276 14.18 8.43 11.80
C LEU A 276 14.24 7.00 12.34
N ASP A 277 13.12 6.41 12.74
CA ASP A 277 13.10 5.04 13.26
C ASP A 277 13.35 4.03 12.13
N SER A 278 12.70 4.20 10.98
CA SER A 278 12.94 3.36 9.81
C SER A 278 14.37 3.49 9.28
N VAL A 279 14.93 4.70 9.33
CA VAL A 279 16.32 4.98 8.94
C VAL A 279 17.31 4.31 9.91
N ARG A 280 17.09 4.47 11.22
CA ARG A 280 17.96 3.86 12.23
C ARG A 280 18.00 2.34 12.11
N ASN A 281 16.86 1.70 11.90
CA ASN A 281 16.78 0.26 11.72
C ASN A 281 17.49 -0.21 10.44
N ALA A 282 17.41 0.55 9.34
CA ALA A 282 18.15 0.24 8.12
C ALA A 282 19.68 0.40 8.29
N LEU A 283 20.12 1.45 9.01
CA LEU A 283 21.55 1.60 9.37
C LEU A 283 22.04 0.45 10.25
N GLN A 284 21.23 0.02 11.22
CA GLN A 284 21.58 -1.11 12.08
C GLN A 284 21.84 -2.38 11.27
N VAL A 285 20.97 -2.68 10.28
CA VAL A 285 21.19 -3.82 9.37
C VAL A 285 22.56 -3.75 8.68
N MET A 286 22.95 -2.57 8.21
CA MET A 286 24.26 -2.40 7.56
C MET A 286 25.41 -2.67 8.53
N TYR A 287 25.31 -2.20 9.77
CA TYR A 287 26.31 -2.48 10.81
C TYR A 287 26.36 -3.95 11.18
N ASP A 288 25.22 -4.61 11.30
CA ASP A 288 25.12 -6.03 11.66
C ASP A 288 25.79 -6.95 10.61
N TYR A 289 25.74 -6.52 9.33
CA TYR A 289 26.36 -7.22 8.21
C TYR A 289 27.77 -6.70 7.85
N GLN A 290 28.28 -5.74 8.60
CA GLN A 290 29.65 -5.28 8.42
C GLN A 290 30.63 -6.37 8.83
N VAL A 291 31.31 -6.98 7.86
CA VAL A 291 32.40 -7.94 8.12
C VAL A 291 33.67 -7.21 8.52
N SER A 292 34.42 -7.78 9.48
CA SER A 292 35.72 -7.25 9.91
C SER A 292 36.66 -7.08 8.71
N PHE A 293 37.48 -6.05 8.72
CA PHE A 293 38.37 -5.60 7.63
C PHE A 293 39.30 -6.69 7.05
N MET A 294 39.42 -7.85 7.70
CA MET A 294 40.28 -8.97 7.29
C MET A 294 39.62 -9.96 6.32
N SER A 295 38.32 -9.78 5.95
CA SER A 295 37.60 -10.65 5.01
C SER A 295 36.76 -9.85 4.02
N LEU A 296 37.35 -8.82 3.41
CA LEU A 296 36.77 -8.11 2.31
C LEU A 296 36.82 -8.95 1.02
N GLU A 297 36.13 -10.08 1.02
CA GLU A 297 35.66 -10.72 -0.19
C GLU A 297 34.16 -10.37 -0.33
N PHE A 298 33.85 -9.58 -1.32
CA PHE A 298 32.60 -9.26 -2.01
C PHE A 298 31.31 -10.01 -1.58
N SER A 299 30.98 -10.03 -0.31
CA SER A 299 29.69 -10.58 0.16
C SER A 299 28.55 -9.55 0.18
N ILE A 300 28.77 -8.32 -0.24
CA ILE A 300 27.72 -7.28 -0.35
C ILE A 300 26.67 -7.60 -1.45
N LEU A 301 26.99 -8.52 -2.36
CA LEU A 301 26.06 -9.01 -3.39
C LEU A 301 25.12 -10.12 -2.91
N ALA A 302 25.23 -10.57 -1.68
CA ALA A 302 24.40 -11.66 -1.15
C ALA A 302 23.17 -11.20 -0.34
N LEU A 303 22.93 -9.89 -0.23
CA LEU A 303 21.75 -9.30 0.44
C LEU A 303 20.67 -8.83 -0.55
N VAL A 304 20.83 -9.19 -1.82
CA VAL A 304 19.83 -8.93 -2.86
C VAL A 304 19.10 -10.20 -3.25
#